data_f9b5179c0fbbd46e9aa23f3b1a6f107d
#
_entry.id   f9b5179c0fbbd46e9aa23f3b1a6f107d
#
_cell.length_a   1.000
_cell.length_b   1.000
_cell.length_c   1.000
_cell.angle_alpha   90.00
_cell.angle_beta   90.00
_cell.angle_gamma   90.00
#
_symmetry.space_group_name_H-M   'P 1'
#
loop_
_entity.id
_entity.type
_entity.pdbx_description
1 polymer ?
#
loop_
_entity_poly.entity_id
_entity_poly.type
_entity_poly.pdbx_seq_one_letter_code
_entity_poly.pdbx_strand_id
1 'polypeptide(L)'
;MPDDLFLDGTLKLLEKSLSWHSQGQAIIAGNLANLDTPNYTGKEVNFKGVLQDHLQGRPGIQLAASHPQHLQGSGVESGLTRDTNESPDLDQEMVNLSLNQLGYQTSVTMLIKKLDQIKTVLEK
;
A
#
# COMPACT_ATOMS: atom_id res chain seq x y z
N MET A 1 -24.87 12.65 9.31
CA MET A 1 -24.05 13.15 10.41
C MET A 1 -22.60 13.27 9.94
N PRO A 2 -21.97 14.46 10.05
CA PRO A 2 -20.61 14.64 9.53
C PRO A 2 -19.57 13.70 10.17
N ASP A 3 -19.80 13.25 11.41
CA ASP A 3 -18.88 12.36 12.11
C ASP A 3 -18.83 10.95 11.49
N ASP A 4 -19.93 10.47 10.96
CA ASP A 4 -20.00 9.16 10.31
C ASP A 4 -19.19 9.12 9.00
N LEU A 5 -19.18 10.25 8.25
CA LEU A 5 -18.38 10.37 7.03
C LEU A 5 -16.88 10.38 7.31
N PHE A 6 -16.45 11.03 8.39
CA PHE A 6 -15.05 11.03 8.81
C PHE A 6 -14.59 9.66 9.28
N LEU A 7 -15.41 8.96 10.06
CA LEU A 7 -15.12 7.61 10.53
C LEU A 7 -14.97 6.65 9.37
N ASP A 8 -15.91 6.68 8.43
CA ASP A 8 -15.93 5.83 7.26
C ASP A 8 -14.72 6.11 6.35
N GLY A 9 -14.41 7.38 6.11
CA GLY A 9 -13.25 7.80 5.33
C GLY A 9 -11.93 7.38 5.97
N THR A 10 -11.80 7.52 7.30
CA THR A 10 -10.61 7.10 8.05
C THR A 10 -10.44 5.59 8.02
N LEU A 11 -11.50 4.81 8.23
CA LEU A 11 -11.45 3.35 8.16
C LEU A 11 -11.05 2.88 6.77
N LYS A 12 -11.61 3.46 5.71
CA LYS A 12 -11.25 3.15 4.33
C LYS A 12 -9.80 3.47 4.03
N LEU A 13 -9.29 4.60 4.53
CA LEU A 13 -7.89 4.98 4.35
C LEU A 13 -6.97 4.00 5.06
N LEU A 14 -7.29 3.59 6.28
CA LEU A 14 -6.49 2.60 7.03
C LEU A 14 -6.50 1.24 6.34
N GLU A 15 -7.64 0.80 5.83
CA GLU A 15 -7.76 -0.43 5.05
C GLU A 15 -6.90 -0.36 3.77
N LYS A 16 -6.96 0.74 3.05
CA LYS A 16 -6.11 1.00 1.88
C LYS A 16 -4.62 0.99 2.24
N SER A 17 -4.25 1.63 3.34
CA SER A 17 -2.86 1.67 3.84
C SER A 17 -2.34 0.26 4.11
N LEU A 18 -3.13 -0.60 4.74
CA LEU A 18 -2.78 -2.01 4.96
C LEU A 18 -2.55 -2.74 3.64
N SER A 19 -3.43 -2.55 2.66
CA SER A 19 -3.29 -3.13 1.33
C SER A 19 -2.02 -2.65 0.63
N TRP A 20 -1.73 -1.35 0.67
CA TRP A 20 -0.51 -0.80 0.05
C TRP A 20 0.77 -1.33 0.70
N HIS A 21 0.79 -1.46 2.03
CA HIS A 21 1.95 -2.03 2.73
C HIS A 21 2.11 -3.52 2.43
N SER A 22 1.01 -4.26 2.29
CA SER A 22 1.05 -5.66 1.88
C SER A 22 1.61 -5.82 0.45
N GLN A 23 1.17 -4.99 -0.48
CA GLN A 23 1.69 -4.97 -1.85
C GLN A 23 3.16 -4.52 -1.87
N GLY A 24 3.52 -3.53 -1.06
CA GLY A 24 4.90 -3.08 -0.88
C GLY A 24 5.83 -4.19 -0.41
N GLN A 25 5.35 -5.02 0.51
CA GLN A 25 6.08 -6.21 0.97
C GLN A 25 6.42 -7.15 -0.19
N ALA A 26 5.45 -7.42 -1.06
CA ALA A 26 5.65 -8.27 -2.23
C ALA A 26 6.66 -7.66 -3.22
N ILE A 27 6.63 -6.33 -3.41
CA ILE A 27 7.57 -5.61 -4.27
C ILE A 27 9.00 -5.73 -3.72
N ILE A 28 9.20 -5.48 -2.43
CA ILE A 28 10.51 -5.58 -1.77
C ILE A 28 11.01 -7.02 -1.80
N ALA A 29 10.13 -7.99 -1.55
CA ALA A 29 10.48 -9.41 -1.65
C ALA A 29 10.92 -9.79 -3.07
N GLY A 30 10.28 -9.24 -4.10
CA GLY A 30 10.70 -9.41 -5.49
C GLY A 30 12.09 -8.86 -5.76
N ASN A 31 12.42 -7.68 -5.23
CA ASN A 31 13.76 -7.11 -5.32
C ASN A 31 14.80 -8.00 -4.64
N LEU A 32 14.51 -8.48 -3.43
CA LEU A 32 15.40 -9.37 -2.68
C LEU A 32 15.61 -10.70 -3.41
N ALA A 33 14.57 -11.26 -3.98
CA ALA A 33 14.66 -12.51 -4.74
C ALA A 33 15.50 -12.39 -6.02
N ASN A 34 15.62 -11.19 -6.57
CA ASN A 34 16.29 -10.90 -7.83
C ASN A 34 17.61 -10.13 -7.68
N LEU A 35 18.21 -10.10 -6.47
CA LEU A 35 19.49 -9.42 -6.23
C LEU A 35 20.60 -9.85 -7.19
N ASP A 36 20.65 -11.15 -7.50
CA ASP A 36 21.67 -11.74 -8.35
C ASP A 36 21.20 -11.99 -9.78
N THR A 37 19.98 -11.56 -10.12
CA THR A 37 19.44 -11.74 -11.48
C THR A 37 20.06 -10.71 -12.42
N PRO A 38 20.76 -11.16 -13.50
CA PRO A 38 21.35 -10.24 -14.47
C PRO A 38 20.30 -9.33 -15.11
N ASN A 39 20.61 -8.05 -15.27
CA ASN A 39 19.76 -7.04 -15.91
C ASN A 39 18.42 -6.77 -15.19
N TYR A 40 18.23 -7.27 -13.99
CA TYR A 40 17.06 -6.94 -13.19
C TYR A 40 17.20 -5.53 -12.62
N THR A 41 16.16 -4.72 -12.80
CA THR A 41 16.07 -3.40 -12.20
C THR A 41 15.07 -3.44 -11.04
N GLY A 42 15.48 -2.90 -9.89
CA GLY A 42 14.65 -2.86 -8.69
C GLY A 42 13.43 -1.97 -8.88
N LYS A 43 12.37 -2.28 -8.14
CA LYS A 43 11.16 -1.47 -8.07
C LYS A 43 11.09 -0.78 -6.73
N GLU A 44 10.69 0.48 -6.75
CA GLU A 44 10.49 1.29 -5.55
C GLU A 44 9.02 1.36 -5.20
N VAL A 45 8.72 1.30 -3.90
CA VAL A 45 7.34 1.49 -3.40
C VAL A 45 7.10 2.98 -3.22
N ASN A 46 6.12 3.52 -3.95
CA ASN A 46 5.73 4.92 -3.91
C ASN A 46 4.48 5.13 -3.05
N PHE A 47 4.60 4.80 -1.76
CA PHE A 47 3.49 4.94 -0.81
C PHE A 47 2.98 6.37 -0.71
N LYS A 48 3.89 7.34 -0.67
CA LYS A 48 3.54 8.76 -0.58
C LYS A 48 2.70 9.22 -1.77
N GLY A 49 3.03 8.76 -2.98
CA GLY A 49 2.30 9.13 -4.19
C GLY A 49 0.85 8.62 -4.17
N VAL A 50 0.64 7.35 -3.85
CA VAL A 50 -0.71 6.78 -3.79
C VAL A 50 -1.54 7.39 -2.66
N LEU A 51 -0.91 7.71 -1.53
CA LEU A 51 -1.58 8.40 -0.43
C LEU A 51 -2.04 9.80 -0.85
N GLN A 52 -1.19 10.57 -1.51
CA GLN A 52 -1.53 11.90 -2.01
C GLN A 52 -2.67 11.83 -3.03
N ASP A 53 -2.62 10.89 -3.97
CA ASP A 53 -3.67 10.70 -4.96
C ASP A 53 -5.01 10.35 -4.31
N HIS A 54 -4.98 9.48 -3.31
CA HIS A 54 -6.17 9.12 -2.56
C HIS A 54 -6.78 10.34 -1.82
N LEU A 55 -5.94 11.12 -1.15
CA LEU A 55 -6.38 12.30 -0.40
C LEU A 55 -6.91 13.41 -1.32
N GLN A 56 -6.41 13.49 -2.56
CA GLN A 56 -6.87 14.46 -3.56
C GLN A 56 -8.09 13.97 -4.36
N GLY A 57 -8.60 12.79 -4.05
CA GLY A 57 -9.74 12.19 -4.74
C GLY A 57 -9.43 11.78 -6.18
N ARG A 58 -8.14 11.66 -6.54
CA ARG A 58 -7.74 11.14 -7.85
C ARG A 58 -7.82 9.62 -7.83
N PRO A 59 -8.72 9.01 -8.61
CA PRO A 59 -8.67 7.56 -8.75
C PRO A 59 -7.33 7.20 -9.40
N GLY A 60 -6.61 6.27 -8.82
CA GLY A 60 -5.48 5.66 -9.49
C GLY A 60 -5.91 5.24 -10.89
N ILE A 61 -5.05 5.42 -11.87
CA ILE A 61 -5.35 5.04 -13.26
C ILE A 61 -5.67 3.55 -13.25
N GLN A 62 -6.96 3.22 -13.21
CA GLN A 62 -7.39 1.86 -13.46
C GLN A 62 -7.17 1.63 -14.94
N LEU A 63 -6.20 0.78 -15.26
CA LEU A 63 -6.10 0.25 -16.60
C LEU A 63 -7.44 -0.43 -16.90
N ALA A 64 -8.21 0.16 -17.78
CA ALA A 64 -9.45 -0.43 -18.26
C ALA A 64 -9.10 -1.81 -18.84
N ALA A 65 -9.51 -2.87 -18.14
CA ALA A 65 -9.42 -4.21 -18.66
C ALA A 65 -10.30 -4.25 -19.91
N SER A 66 -9.69 -4.35 -21.09
CA SER A 66 -10.39 -4.34 -22.35
C SER A 66 -11.23 -5.61 -22.61
N HIS A 67 -11.22 -6.55 -21.67
CA HIS A 67 -12.02 -7.77 -21.75
C HIS A 67 -12.36 -8.32 -20.36
N PRO A 68 -13.63 -8.73 -20.09
CA PRO A 68 -14.03 -9.26 -18.79
C PRO A 68 -13.32 -10.55 -18.37
N GLN A 69 -12.63 -11.22 -19.29
CA GLN A 69 -11.86 -12.43 -19.02
C GLN A 69 -10.37 -12.17 -18.76
N HIS A 70 -9.92 -10.93 -18.87
CA HIS A 70 -8.61 -10.58 -18.32
C HIS A 70 -8.76 -10.65 -16.81
N LEU A 71 -8.21 -11.73 -16.22
CA LEU A 71 -8.00 -11.83 -14.80
C LEU A 71 -7.47 -10.47 -14.34
N GLN A 72 -8.30 -9.76 -13.59
CA GLN A 72 -7.78 -8.74 -12.71
C GLN A 72 -6.87 -9.51 -11.76
N GLY A 73 -5.64 -9.73 -12.19
CA GLY A 73 -4.61 -10.16 -11.29
C GLY A 73 -4.69 -9.19 -10.11
N SER A 74 -4.47 -9.66 -8.92
CA SER A 74 -4.27 -8.83 -7.74
C SER A 74 -3.11 -7.89 -8.06
N GLY A 75 -3.38 -6.97 -8.99
CA GLY A 75 -2.42 -6.03 -9.52
C GLY A 75 -2.03 -5.07 -8.43
N VAL A 76 -0.75 -4.80 -8.37
CA VAL A 76 -0.23 -3.68 -7.59
C VAL A 76 -1.04 -2.44 -7.96
N GLU A 77 -1.52 -1.71 -6.97
CA GLU A 77 -2.28 -0.48 -7.20
C GLU A 77 -1.49 0.45 -8.11
N SER A 78 -2.18 1.03 -9.09
CA SER A 78 -1.55 1.94 -10.05
C SER A 78 -0.86 3.09 -9.33
N GLY A 79 0.41 3.34 -9.66
CA GLY A 79 1.22 4.38 -9.05
C GLY A 79 1.95 3.94 -7.78
N LEU A 80 1.67 2.77 -7.23
CA LEU A 80 2.38 2.27 -6.05
C LEU A 80 3.82 1.85 -6.36
N THR A 81 4.07 1.42 -7.58
CA THR A 81 5.38 0.94 -8.01
C THR A 81 6.01 1.91 -8.99
N ARG A 82 7.31 2.14 -8.84
CA ARG A 82 8.12 2.91 -9.78
C ARG A 82 9.42 2.17 -10.05
N ASP A 83 9.82 2.11 -11.32
CA ASP A 83 11.11 1.53 -11.69
C ASP A 83 12.25 2.47 -11.29
N THR A 84 13.31 1.91 -10.69
CA THR A 84 14.47 2.69 -10.27
C THR A 84 15.52 2.80 -11.37
N ASN A 85 15.48 1.93 -12.38
CA ASN A 85 16.50 1.74 -13.40
C ASN A 85 17.89 1.34 -12.83
N GLU A 86 17.92 0.88 -11.59
CA GLU A 86 19.14 0.45 -10.90
C GLU A 86 18.96 -0.97 -10.37
N SER A 87 20.06 -1.69 -10.23
CA SER A 87 20.05 -3.00 -9.57
C SER A 87 19.67 -2.84 -8.10
N PRO A 88 18.86 -3.75 -7.53
CA PRO A 88 18.53 -3.66 -6.11
C PRO A 88 19.75 -3.88 -5.23
N ASP A 89 19.80 -3.16 -4.11
CA ASP A 89 20.85 -3.28 -3.08
C ASP A 89 20.28 -3.94 -1.83
N LEU A 90 20.97 -4.98 -1.35
CA LEU A 90 20.54 -5.75 -0.19
C LEU A 90 20.28 -4.88 1.04
N ASP A 91 21.23 -4.01 1.39
CA ASP A 91 21.13 -3.17 2.59
C ASP A 91 19.95 -2.22 2.50
N GLN A 92 19.76 -1.59 1.34
CA GLN A 92 18.65 -0.69 1.10
C GLN A 92 17.30 -1.43 1.13
N GLU A 93 17.22 -2.61 0.55
CA GLU A 93 15.98 -3.40 0.54
C GLU A 93 15.61 -3.90 1.94
N MET A 94 16.60 -4.23 2.79
CA MET A 94 16.37 -4.60 4.19
C MET A 94 15.85 -3.42 5.00
N VAL A 95 16.35 -2.21 4.77
CA VAL A 95 15.80 -0.98 5.37
C VAL A 95 14.37 -0.74 4.89
N ASN A 96 14.13 -0.86 3.60
CA ASN A 96 12.78 -0.70 3.01
C ASN A 96 11.80 -1.72 3.59
N LEU A 97 12.23 -2.97 3.76
CA LEU A 97 11.42 -4.02 4.38
C LEU A 97 11.02 -3.65 5.82
N SER A 98 11.99 -3.21 6.61
CA SER A 98 11.77 -2.81 8.01
C SER A 98 10.81 -1.62 8.11
N LEU A 99 10.99 -0.60 7.28
CA LEU A 99 10.12 0.57 7.24
C LEU A 99 8.70 0.19 6.80
N ASN A 100 8.58 -0.69 5.82
CA ASN A 100 7.28 -1.16 5.36
C ASN A 100 6.54 -1.96 6.43
N GLN A 101 7.23 -2.84 7.15
CA GLN A 101 6.67 -3.58 8.28
C GLN A 101 6.22 -2.64 9.41
N LEU A 102 7.02 -1.63 9.72
CA LEU A 102 6.67 -0.62 10.72
C LEU A 102 5.40 0.14 10.30
N GLY A 103 5.30 0.55 9.04
CA GLY A 103 4.12 1.21 8.49
C GLY A 103 2.87 0.33 8.55
N TYR A 104 3.01 -0.95 8.24
CA TYR A 104 1.93 -1.92 8.36
C TYR A 104 1.43 -2.04 9.80
N GLN A 105 2.35 -2.26 10.74
CA GLN A 105 2.02 -2.37 12.17
C GLN A 105 1.37 -1.10 12.72
N THR A 106 1.86 0.06 12.31
CA THR A 106 1.27 1.35 12.67
C THR A 106 -0.17 1.46 12.18
N SER A 107 -0.42 1.08 10.94
CA SER A 107 -1.77 1.10 10.34
C SER A 107 -2.71 0.13 11.07
N VAL A 108 -2.24 -1.07 11.42
CA VAL A 108 -3.01 -2.04 12.22
C VAL A 108 -3.37 -1.46 13.59
N THR A 109 -2.40 -0.87 14.27
CA THR A 109 -2.60 -0.28 15.61
C THR A 109 -3.62 0.87 15.54
N MET A 110 -3.52 1.72 14.54
CA MET A 110 -4.48 2.81 14.32
C MET A 110 -5.88 2.29 14.04
N LEU A 111 -5.99 1.23 13.24
CA LEU A 111 -7.28 0.60 12.93
C LEU A 111 -7.93 0.03 14.19
N ILE A 112 -7.18 -0.69 15.01
CA ILE A 112 -7.66 -1.26 16.28
C ILE A 112 -8.16 -0.14 17.21
N LYS A 113 -7.38 0.92 17.37
CA LYS A 113 -7.78 2.07 18.22
C LYS A 113 -9.05 2.72 17.71
N LYS A 114 -9.20 2.84 16.39
CA LYS A 114 -10.39 3.43 15.79
C LYS A 114 -11.63 2.56 16.02
N LEU A 115 -11.49 1.24 15.89
CA LEU A 115 -12.57 0.29 16.17
C LEU A 115 -12.96 0.31 17.67
N ASP A 116 -11.98 0.40 18.56
CA ASP A 116 -12.24 0.51 20.00
C ASP A 116 -13.00 1.81 20.33
N GLN A 117 -12.65 2.92 19.71
CA GLN A 117 -13.38 4.18 19.86
C GLN A 117 -14.84 4.06 19.42
N ILE A 118 -15.07 3.42 18.27
CA ILE A 118 -16.43 3.18 17.75
C ILE A 118 -17.22 2.29 18.73
N LYS A 119 -16.61 1.22 19.20
CA LYS A 119 -17.21 0.32 20.18
C LYS A 119 -17.60 1.07 21.46
N THR A 120 -16.72 1.89 21.99
CA THR A 120 -16.97 2.69 23.20
C THR A 120 -18.16 3.63 23.00
N VAL A 121 -18.29 4.26 21.84
CA VAL A 121 -19.42 5.14 21.52
C VAL A 121 -20.73 4.37 21.44
N LEU A 122 -20.71 3.15 20.89
CA LEU A 122 -21.92 2.33 20.74
C LEU A 122 -22.39 1.68 22.04
N GLU A 123 -21.49 1.47 22.99
CA GLU A 123 -21.81 0.88 24.32
C GLU A 123 -22.36 1.88 25.34
N LYS A 124 -22.44 3.15 25.02
CA LYS A 124 -22.99 4.19 25.89
C LYS A 124 -24.50 4.33 25.77
#